data_af77d13aa8a2dee0470f7e57bf447956
#
_entry.id   af77d13aa8a2dee0470f7e57bf447956
#
_cell.length_a   1.000
_cell.length_b   1.000
_cell.length_c   1.000
_cell.angle_alpha   90.00
_cell.angle_beta   90.00
_cell.angle_gamma   90.00
#
_symmetry.space_group_name_H-M   'P 1'
#
loop_
_entity.id
_entity.type
_entity.pdbx_description
1 polymer ?
#
loop_
_entity_poly.entity_id
_entity_poly.type
_entity_poly.pdbx_seq_one_letter_code
_entity_poly.pdbx_strand_id
1 'polypeptide(L)'
;MGVGTDTYPHNMLDEMRLVSYLARTQAGNPRTMNSTELFNAATIGGARALGREDIGRIAPGCRADLVLVDVTHPMMRPLHDPVRNLIFAAGDRAIRAVYVDGRKVVENGRVLTVDYPAAAEALHEAQMRAKTKVPGLDWGGRTAEAISPRTFLDG
;
A
#
# COMPACT_ATOMS: atom_id res chain seq x y z
N MET A 1 -8.15 16.05 -4.26
CA MET A 1 -8.26 14.91 -3.34
C MET A 1 -7.05 14.03 -3.54
N GLY A 2 -6.45 13.54 -2.46
CA GLY A 2 -5.37 12.56 -2.46
C GLY A 2 -5.81 11.30 -1.71
N VAL A 3 -5.16 10.16 -1.96
CA VAL A 3 -5.30 8.91 -1.23
C VAL A 3 -3.97 8.59 -0.56
N GLY A 4 -4.01 8.13 0.66
CA GLY A 4 -2.86 7.70 1.45
C GLY A 4 -3.21 6.48 2.29
N THR A 5 -2.21 5.78 2.81
CA THR A 5 -2.38 4.51 3.52
C THR A 5 -2.57 4.66 5.03
N ASP A 6 -2.24 5.81 5.61
CA ASP A 6 -2.27 6.09 7.05
C ASP A 6 -1.50 5.05 7.89
N THR A 7 -1.97 3.79 7.91
CA THR A 7 -1.39 2.70 8.68
C THR A 7 -1.13 1.47 7.80
N TYR A 8 -0.59 0.39 8.39
CA TYR A 8 -0.36 -0.84 7.65
C TYR A 8 -1.71 -1.44 7.15
N PRO A 9 -1.68 -2.15 6.03
CA PRO A 9 -0.53 -2.74 5.32
C PRO A 9 0.22 -1.82 4.34
N HIS A 10 0.11 -0.51 4.37
CA HIS A 10 0.80 0.45 3.49
C HIS A 10 0.79 0.06 2.00
N ASN A 11 -0.31 -0.52 1.52
CA ASN A 11 -0.49 -0.93 0.13
C ASN A 11 -1.43 0.04 -0.59
N MET A 12 -0.87 0.93 -1.41
CA MET A 12 -1.64 1.94 -2.13
C MET A 12 -2.71 1.35 -3.06
N LEU A 13 -2.48 0.16 -3.62
CA LEU A 13 -3.45 -0.49 -4.51
C LEU A 13 -4.65 -1.03 -3.72
N ASP A 14 -4.43 -1.48 -2.48
CA ASP A 14 -5.51 -1.88 -1.57
C ASP A 14 -6.33 -0.66 -1.14
N GLU A 15 -5.67 0.46 -0.83
CA GLU A 15 -6.34 1.71 -0.51
C GLU A 15 -7.20 2.23 -1.67
N MET A 16 -6.68 2.19 -2.89
CA MET A 16 -7.48 2.55 -4.07
C MET A 16 -8.75 1.69 -4.19
N ARG A 17 -8.65 0.38 -3.94
CA ARG A 17 -9.81 -0.52 -3.93
C ARG A 17 -10.81 -0.16 -2.84
N LEU A 18 -10.33 0.06 -1.62
CA LEU A 18 -11.17 0.44 -0.48
C LEU A 18 -11.91 1.75 -0.74
N VAL A 19 -11.20 2.77 -1.19
CA VAL A 19 -11.79 4.07 -1.58
C VAL A 19 -12.87 3.88 -2.64
N SER A 20 -12.63 3.05 -3.65
CA SER A 20 -13.62 2.75 -4.69
C SER A 20 -14.88 2.13 -4.12
N TYR A 21 -14.76 1.12 -3.25
CA TYR A 21 -15.91 0.44 -2.67
C TYR A 21 -16.72 1.35 -1.75
N LEU A 22 -16.05 2.10 -0.88
CA LEU A 22 -16.70 3.03 0.04
C LEU A 22 -17.42 4.16 -0.72
N ALA A 23 -16.76 4.78 -1.69
CA ALA A 23 -17.35 5.86 -2.48
C ALA A 23 -18.59 5.38 -3.27
N ARG A 24 -18.52 4.20 -3.88
CA ARG A 24 -19.65 3.60 -4.63
C ARG A 24 -20.82 3.26 -3.72
N THR A 25 -20.54 2.70 -2.55
CA THR A 25 -21.57 2.38 -1.56
C THR A 25 -22.24 3.65 -1.04
N GLN A 26 -21.46 4.66 -0.69
CA GLN A 26 -21.98 5.94 -0.19
C GLN A 26 -22.81 6.68 -1.24
N ALA A 27 -22.35 6.68 -2.50
CA ALA A 27 -23.06 7.36 -3.59
C ALA A 27 -24.22 6.54 -4.17
N GLY A 28 -24.37 5.27 -3.83
CA GLY A 28 -25.32 4.36 -4.48
C GLY A 28 -25.09 4.20 -5.97
N ASN A 29 -23.89 4.49 -6.46
CA ASN A 29 -23.55 4.53 -7.89
C ASN A 29 -22.25 3.78 -8.18
N PRO A 30 -22.30 2.66 -8.93
CA PRO A 30 -21.12 1.84 -9.24
C PRO A 30 -20.08 2.52 -10.15
N ARG A 31 -20.41 3.67 -10.74
CA ARG A 31 -19.50 4.44 -11.58
C ARG A 31 -18.69 5.49 -10.84
N THR A 32 -19.03 5.77 -9.58
CA THR A 32 -18.29 6.71 -8.73
C THR A 32 -16.88 6.17 -8.46
N MET A 33 -15.90 7.05 -8.47
CA MET A 33 -14.49 6.71 -8.29
C MET A 33 -14.04 5.59 -9.25
N ASN A 34 -14.09 5.91 -10.55
CA ASN A 34 -13.58 5.02 -11.59
C ASN A 34 -12.04 4.88 -11.53
N SER A 35 -11.46 3.97 -12.31
CA SER A 35 -10.03 3.66 -12.27
C SER A 35 -9.14 4.88 -12.50
N THR A 36 -9.55 5.79 -13.39
CA THR A 36 -8.82 7.04 -13.69
C THR A 36 -8.83 7.98 -12.49
N GLU A 37 -9.98 8.18 -11.86
CA GLU A 37 -10.14 9.03 -10.69
C GLU A 37 -9.31 8.49 -9.51
N LEU A 38 -9.36 7.19 -9.28
CA LEU A 38 -8.57 6.50 -8.24
C LEU A 38 -7.07 6.66 -8.49
N PHE A 39 -6.63 6.38 -9.71
CA PHE A 39 -5.22 6.49 -10.07
C PHE A 39 -4.71 7.92 -9.94
N ASN A 40 -5.47 8.89 -10.41
CA ASN A 40 -5.13 10.30 -10.26
C ASN A 40 -5.10 10.74 -8.78
N ALA A 41 -6.01 10.25 -7.95
CA ALA A 41 -6.01 10.56 -6.52
C ALA A 41 -4.77 10.00 -5.81
N ALA A 42 -4.30 8.82 -6.21
CA ALA A 42 -3.11 8.18 -5.65
C ALA A 42 -1.77 8.74 -6.20
N THR A 43 -1.78 9.48 -7.30
CA THR A 43 -0.59 10.03 -7.96
C THR A 43 -0.58 11.56 -7.92
N ILE A 44 -1.15 12.21 -8.91
CA ILE A 44 -1.20 13.68 -9.02
C ILE A 44 -1.93 14.31 -7.82
N GLY A 45 -2.99 13.67 -7.34
CA GLY A 45 -3.76 14.12 -6.19
C GLY A 45 -2.94 14.11 -4.91
N GLY A 46 -2.16 13.05 -4.70
CA GLY A 46 -1.20 12.95 -3.59
C GLY A 46 -0.11 14.03 -3.67
N ALA A 47 0.49 14.21 -4.85
CA ALA A 47 1.49 15.25 -5.09
C ALA A 47 0.96 16.65 -4.74
N ARG A 48 -0.24 16.98 -5.21
CA ARG A 48 -0.90 18.27 -4.91
C ARG A 48 -1.20 18.45 -3.42
N ALA A 49 -1.61 17.39 -2.74
CA ALA A 49 -1.85 17.43 -1.29
C ALA A 49 -0.56 17.75 -0.51
N LEU A 50 0.60 17.34 -1.03
CA LEU A 50 1.92 17.64 -0.48
C LEU A 50 2.49 19.00 -0.96
N GLY A 51 1.77 19.76 -1.78
CA GLY A 51 2.25 21.00 -2.38
C GLY A 51 3.40 20.79 -3.37
N ARG A 52 3.51 19.61 -4.00
CA ARG A 52 4.60 19.27 -4.92
C ARG A 52 4.12 19.16 -6.36
N GLU A 53 4.93 19.73 -7.28
CA GLU A 53 4.68 19.70 -8.71
C GLU A 53 5.68 18.83 -9.49
N ASP A 54 6.73 18.38 -8.83
CA ASP A 54 7.83 17.61 -9.40
C ASP A 54 7.66 16.08 -9.29
N ILE A 55 6.53 15.61 -8.74
CA ILE A 55 6.19 14.19 -8.59
C ILE A 55 4.75 13.89 -9.04
N GLY A 56 4.36 12.61 -9.03
CA GLY A 56 2.98 12.15 -9.34
C GLY A 56 2.66 12.06 -10.82
N ARG A 57 3.59 12.35 -11.70
CA ARG A 57 3.46 12.24 -13.16
C ARG A 57 4.81 12.00 -13.85
N ILE A 58 4.78 11.44 -15.03
CA ILE A 58 5.95 11.31 -15.91
C ILE A 58 5.98 12.51 -16.84
N ALA A 59 6.88 13.47 -16.60
CA ALA A 59 7.05 14.66 -17.41
C ALA A 59 8.50 15.19 -17.30
N PRO A 60 8.99 15.93 -18.31
CA PRO A 60 10.28 16.60 -18.19
C PRO A 60 10.36 17.50 -16.96
N GLY A 61 11.45 17.42 -16.21
CA GLY A 61 11.65 18.16 -14.97
C GLY A 61 11.04 17.53 -13.72
N CYS A 62 10.23 16.47 -13.85
CA CYS A 62 9.76 15.70 -12.71
C CYS A 62 10.79 14.66 -12.26
N ARG A 63 10.72 14.28 -10.98
CA ARG A 63 11.52 13.19 -10.43
C ARG A 63 11.10 11.86 -11.05
N ALA A 64 12.06 10.97 -11.19
CA ALA A 64 11.84 9.64 -11.74
C ALA A 64 11.33 8.68 -10.64
N ASP A 65 10.17 8.98 -10.07
CA ASP A 65 9.41 8.09 -9.19
C ASP A 65 8.50 7.22 -10.08
N LEU A 66 8.92 5.97 -10.32
CA LEU A 66 8.33 5.12 -11.34
C LEU A 66 7.98 3.74 -10.76
N VAL A 67 6.86 3.21 -11.21
CA VAL A 67 6.48 1.81 -10.96
C VAL A 67 6.36 1.09 -12.29
N LEU A 68 7.14 0.02 -12.48
CA LEU A 68 7.07 -0.83 -13.66
C LEU A 68 6.15 -2.02 -13.36
N VAL A 69 5.17 -2.21 -14.23
CA VAL A 69 4.16 -3.27 -14.10
C VAL A 69 4.36 -4.32 -15.19
N ASP A 70 4.35 -5.58 -14.81
CA ASP A 70 4.37 -6.70 -15.73
C ASP A 70 2.97 -6.95 -16.30
N VAL A 71 2.72 -6.45 -17.49
CA VAL A 71 1.43 -6.64 -18.19
C VAL A 71 1.24 -8.07 -18.74
N THR A 72 2.27 -8.93 -18.65
CA THR A 72 2.16 -10.35 -19.05
C THR A 72 1.69 -11.23 -17.88
N HIS A 73 1.71 -10.72 -16.66
CA HIS A 73 1.23 -11.42 -15.47
C HIS A 73 -0.21 -11.94 -15.68
N PRO A 74 -0.54 -13.18 -15.29
CA PRO A 74 -1.88 -13.76 -15.51
C PRO A 74 -3.03 -12.89 -15.02
N MET A 75 -2.87 -12.24 -13.86
CA MET A 75 -3.89 -11.35 -13.28
C MET A 75 -4.04 -10.01 -14.02
N MET A 76 -3.16 -9.71 -14.97
CA MET A 76 -3.29 -8.57 -15.89
C MET A 76 -4.03 -8.94 -17.18
N ARG A 77 -4.49 -10.19 -17.34
CA ARG A 77 -5.16 -10.68 -18.54
C ARG A 77 -6.67 -10.87 -18.33
N PRO A 78 -7.51 -10.64 -19.36
CA PRO A 78 -7.17 -9.99 -20.64
C PRO A 78 -6.78 -8.51 -20.44
N LEU A 79 -5.81 -8.02 -21.23
CA LEU A 79 -5.30 -6.66 -21.12
C LEU A 79 -6.18 -5.69 -21.91
N HIS A 80 -7.29 -5.25 -21.33
CA HIS A 80 -8.17 -4.26 -21.89
C HIS A 80 -7.97 -2.87 -21.25
N ASP A 81 -7.88 -2.82 -19.95
CA ASP A 81 -7.62 -1.61 -19.16
C ASP A 81 -6.53 -1.92 -18.13
N PRO A 82 -5.25 -1.59 -18.41
CA PRO A 82 -4.12 -1.92 -17.53
C PRO A 82 -4.26 -1.36 -16.12
N VAL A 83 -4.75 -0.12 -15.99
CA VAL A 83 -4.91 0.54 -14.69
C VAL A 83 -5.99 -0.16 -13.87
N ARG A 84 -7.09 -0.49 -14.50
CA ARG A 84 -8.18 -1.23 -13.87
C ARG A 84 -7.74 -2.63 -13.44
N ASN A 85 -7.03 -3.36 -14.30
CA ASN A 85 -6.50 -4.68 -13.97
C ASN A 85 -5.51 -4.61 -12.82
N LEU A 86 -4.63 -3.61 -12.81
CA LEU A 86 -3.69 -3.40 -11.72
C LEU A 86 -4.41 -3.17 -10.39
N ILE A 87 -5.37 -2.26 -10.34
CA ILE A 87 -6.09 -1.92 -9.12
C ILE A 87 -6.94 -3.09 -8.61
N PHE A 88 -7.76 -3.70 -9.48
CA PHE A 88 -8.82 -4.61 -9.02
C PHE A 88 -8.47 -6.10 -9.12
N ALA A 89 -7.43 -6.48 -9.85
CA ALA A 89 -7.08 -7.88 -10.06
C ALA A 89 -5.65 -8.22 -9.63
N ALA A 90 -4.65 -7.62 -10.26
CA ALA A 90 -3.26 -8.01 -10.04
C ALA A 90 -2.69 -7.49 -8.71
N GLY A 91 -2.99 -6.24 -8.36
CA GLY A 91 -2.39 -5.61 -7.19
C GLY A 91 -0.87 -5.54 -7.31
N ASP A 92 -0.19 -5.70 -6.21
CA ASP A 92 1.28 -5.67 -6.11
C ASP A 92 1.99 -6.85 -6.79
N ARG A 93 1.28 -7.96 -7.05
CA ARG A 93 1.84 -9.17 -7.71
C ARG A 93 2.40 -8.89 -9.10
N ALA A 94 1.85 -7.90 -9.80
CA ALA A 94 2.34 -7.50 -11.12
C ALA A 94 3.42 -6.40 -11.07
N ILE A 95 3.84 -5.93 -9.89
CA ILE A 95 4.90 -4.94 -9.76
C ILE A 95 6.25 -5.60 -10.01
N ARG A 96 6.91 -5.19 -11.09
CA ARG A 96 8.24 -5.69 -11.47
C ARG A 96 9.37 -4.90 -10.83
N ALA A 97 9.26 -3.57 -10.81
CA ALA A 97 10.27 -2.72 -10.22
C ALA A 97 9.67 -1.40 -9.73
N VAL A 98 10.29 -0.81 -8.70
CA VAL A 98 9.97 0.52 -8.20
C VAL A 98 11.25 1.35 -8.20
N TYR A 99 11.13 2.59 -8.67
CA TYR A 99 12.19 3.59 -8.65
C TYR A 99 11.73 4.78 -7.85
N VAL A 100 12.62 5.33 -7.05
CA VAL A 100 12.45 6.58 -6.31
C VAL A 100 13.61 7.50 -6.69
N ASP A 101 13.29 8.66 -7.25
CA ASP A 101 14.26 9.62 -7.74
C ASP A 101 15.32 8.99 -8.69
N GLY A 102 14.87 8.10 -9.56
CA GLY A 102 15.71 7.36 -10.51
C GLY A 102 16.48 6.17 -9.92
N ARG A 103 16.50 5.99 -8.61
CA ARG A 103 17.14 4.85 -7.96
C ARG A 103 16.16 3.66 -7.87
N LYS A 104 16.55 2.50 -8.38
CA LYS A 104 15.77 1.28 -8.21
C LYS A 104 15.78 0.86 -6.73
N VAL A 105 14.62 0.76 -6.11
CA VAL A 105 14.45 0.40 -4.69
C VAL A 105 13.76 -0.94 -4.48
N VAL A 106 12.99 -1.41 -5.48
CA VAL A 106 12.37 -2.73 -5.47
C VAL A 106 12.58 -3.39 -6.84
N GLU A 107 12.82 -4.69 -6.85
CA GLU A 107 12.87 -5.52 -8.05
C GLU A 107 12.31 -6.92 -7.76
N ASN A 108 11.32 -7.37 -8.57
CA ASN A 108 10.69 -8.68 -8.46
C ASN A 108 10.26 -9.03 -7.01
N GLY A 109 9.60 -8.10 -6.33
CA GLY A 109 9.14 -8.25 -4.95
C GLY A 109 10.24 -8.14 -3.87
N ARG A 110 11.50 -7.93 -4.26
CA ARG A 110 12.61 -7.78 -3.32
C ARG A 110 12.95 -6.31 -3.11
N VAL A 111 12.97 -5.87 -1.85
CA VAL A 111 13.49 -4.54 -1.47
C VAL A 111 15.01 -4.56 -1.57
N LEU A 112 15.59 -3.57 -2.25
CA LEU A 112 17.05 -3.49 -2.53
C LEU A 112 17.79 -2.56 -1.56
N THR A 113 17.06 -1.79 -0.76
CA THR A 113 17.63 -0.73 0.08
C THR A 113 17.65 -1.08 1.56
N VAL A 114 17.08 -2.22 1.94
CA VAL A 114 16.96 -2.70 3.32
C VAL A 114 17.26 -4.20 3.35
N ASP A 115 17.99 -4.65 4.35
CA ASP A 115 18.05 -6.08 4.68
C ASP A 115 16.71 -6.48 5.32
N TYR A 116 15.78 -6.91 4.47
CA TYR A 116 14.43 -7.25 4.91
C TYR A 116 14.40 -8.39 5.94
N PRO A 117 15.14 -9.51 5.77
CA PRO A 117 15.19 -10.57 6.78
C PRO A 117 15.64 -10.06 8.15
N ALA A 118 16.73 -9.29 8.20
CA ALA A 118 17.23 -8.73 9.46
C ALA A 118 16.24 -7.73 10.09
N ALA A 119 15.59 -6.90 9.27
CA ALA A 119 14.58 -5.95 9.74
C ALA A 119 13.33 -6.67 10.28
N ALA A 120 12.89 -7.76 9.64
CA ALA A 120 11.75 -8.55 10.09
C ALA A 120 12.03 -9.22 11.45
N GLU A 121 13.24 -9.78 11.63
CA GLU A 121 13.65 -10.37 12.91
C GLU A 121 13.72 -9.31 14.02
N ALA A 122 14.35 -8.16 13.75
CA ALA A 122 14.40 -7.06 14.72
C ALA A 122 13.01 -6.55 15.12
N LEU A 123 12.06 -6.52 14.17
CA LEU A 123 10.67 -6.18 14.45
C LEU A 123 9.98 -7.23 15.33
N HIS A 124 10.21 -8.52 15.05
CA HIS A 124 9.68 -9.61 15.88
C HIS A 124 10.18 -9.51 17.32
N GLU A 125 11.48 -9.36 17.51
CA GLU A 125 12.07 -9.18 18.85
C GLU A 125 11.50 -7.92 19.55
N ALA A 126 11.36 -6.81 18.82
CA ALA A 126 10.78 -5.58 19.36
C ALA A 126 9.32 -5.79 19.81
N GLN A 127 8.54 -6.54 19.03
CA GLN A 127 7.17 -6.91 19.39
C GLN A 127 7.14 -7.75 20.68
N MET A 128 8.01 -8.74 20.80
CA MET A 128 8.09 -9.58 22.01
C MET A 128 8.44 -8.73 23.24
N ARG A 129 9.42 -7.81 23.12
CA ARG A 129 9.74 -6.87 24.20
C ARG A 129 8.58 -5.90 24.52
N ALA A 130 7.85 -5.43 23.52
CA ALA A 130 6.71 -4.55 23.73
C ALA A 130 5.58 -5.24 24.49
N LYS A 131 5.26 -6.48 24.14
CA LYS A 131 4.21 -7.28 24.81
C LYS A 131 4.41 -7.39 26.32
N THR A 132 5.64 -7.54 26.80
CA THR A 132 5.92 -7.63 28.24
C THR A 132 5.63 -6.32 28.98
N LYS A 133 5.60 -5.18 28.28
CA LYS A 133 5.35 -3.86 28.87
C LYS A 133 3.88 -3.49 28.88
N VAL A 134 3.04 -4.16 28.09
CA VAL A 134 1.63 -3.83 27.91
C VAL A 134 0.89 -3.74 29.26
N PRO A 135 1.01 -4.70 30.22
CA PRO A 135 0.28 -4.61 31.48
C PRO A 135 0.59 -3.35 32.29
N GLY A 136 1.83 -2.85 32.21
CA GLY A 136 2.22 -1.62 32.90
C GLY A 136 1.79 -0.32 32.19
N LEU A 137 1.35 -0.40 30.95
CA LEU A 137 0.90 0.74 30.14
C LEU A 137 -0.62 0.77 29.97
N ASP A 138 -1.29 -0.38 30.14
CA ASP A 138 -2.74 -0.48 30.05
C ASP A 138 -3.39 -0.03 31.36
N TRP A 139 -4.38 0.84 31.28
CA TRP A 139 -5.09 1.36 32.46
C TRP A 139 -5.75 0.28 33.34
N GLY A 140 -6.09 -0.88 32.75
CA GLY A 140 -6.69 -2.04 33.44
C GLY A 140 -5.67 -3.15 33.74
N GLY A 141 -4.38 -2.95 33.48
CA GLY A 141 -3.32 -3.95 33.72
C GLY A 141 -3.43 -5.21 32.87
N ARG A 142 -4.16 -5.16 31.74
CA ARG A 142 -4.43 -6.32 30.88
C ARG A 142 -3.19 -6.68 30.07
N THR A 143 -3.03 -7.96 29.76
CA THR A 143 -1.97 -8.44 28.85
C THR A 143 -2.31 -8.09 27.40
N ALA A 144 -1.30 -8.15 26.53
CA ALA A 144 -1.49 -7.97 25.09
C ALA A 144 -2.53 -8.95 24.52
N GLU A 145 -2.52 -10.20 24.97
CA GLU A 145 -3.47 -11.24 24.55
C GLU A 145 -4.90 -10.98 25.07
N ALA A 146 -5.04 -10.38 26.24
CA ALA A 146 -6.36 -9.98 26.76
C ALA A 146 -6.97 -8.79 25.98
N ILE A 147 -6.13 -7.88 25.47
CA ILE A 147 -6.57 -6.72 24.68
C ILE A 147 -6.85 -7.15 23.22
N SER A 148 -5.98 -7.98 22.66
CA SER A 148 -6.08 -8.46 21.26
C SER A 148 -5.86 -9.98 21.25
N PRO A 149 -6.91 -10.78 21.49
CA PRO A 149 -6.81 -12.22 21.52
C PRO A 149 -6.47 -12.78 20.14
N ARG A 150 -5.76 -13.91 20.15
CA ARG A 150 -5.47 -14.64 18.91
C ARG A 150 -6.75 -15.19 18.29
N THR A 151 -6.78 -15.28 16.95
CA THR A 151 -7.93 -15.82 16.21
C THR A 151 -8.19 -17.30 16.55
N PHE A 152 -7.09 -18.08 16.73
CA PHE A 152 -7.17 -19.45 17.18
C PHE A 152 -6.43 -19.52 18.52
N LEU A 153 -7.12 -20.02 19.54
CA LEU A 153 -6.49 -20.40 20.81
C LEU A 153 -5.67 -21.64 20.53
N ASP A 154 -4.43 -21.65 21.05
CA ASP A 154 -3.59 -22.85 21.02
C ASP A 154 -4.38 -23.99 21.70
N GLY A 155 -4.69 -25.08 20.93
CA GLY A 155 -5.42 -26.26 21.41
C GLY A 155 -4.56 -27.14 22.33
#